data_9e13187076975db66c02a98f76d1d1cd
#
_entry.id   9e13187076975db66c02a98f76d1d1cd
#
_cell.length_a   1.000
_cell.length_b   1.000
_cell.length_c   1.000
_cell.angle_alpha   90.00
_cell.angle_beta   90.00
_cell.angle_gamma   90.00
#
_symmetry.space_group_name_H-M   'P 1'
#
loop_
_entity.id
_entity.type
_entity.pdbx_description
1 polymer ?
#
loop_
_entity_poly.entity_id
_entity_poly.type
_entity_poly.pdbx_seq_one_letter_code
_entity_poly.pdbx_strand_id
1 'polypeptide(L)'
;MLNKSSHVVSDVTGPVAASDVTACLPDEHSVAAFERDGVVCLRNAHSVAWLAVIEQGIDTALAGGSEDLDIVEKDGDSGRFSYSSQAWQQVAPFRQFIFESRVADLSWPFLDSKSLTLYYDFLLIKEPGTARAATPWHQDHAYYPLRGSDVINCWTALDPIPLETALRFWRGSHAQKVIYQAAEFSGESDYRHLQTDRPPPPEIDTDPTAEILATDMNPGDMLVWDSHTFHSAPGNTSSNRRAAFSVNWTGDGAVFHDMPSLGTYRDDGIHDGMPIAGDRFPTLRTRESALRRG
;
A
#
# COMPACT_ATOMS: atom_id res chain seq x y z
N MET A 1 1.75 -26.60 6.41
CA MET A 1 2.77 -26.74 7.46
C MET A 1 3.77 -25.60 7.27
N LEU A 2 3.61 -24.53 8.05
CA LEU A 2 4.54 -23.39 8.07
C LEU A 2 5.81 -23.83 8.79
N ASN A 3 6.81 -24.27 8.08
CA ASN A 3 8.13 -24.51 8.65
C ASN A 3 9.22 -23.93 7.74
N LYS A 4 9.09 -22.66 7.42
CA LYS A 4 10.21 -21.80 7.02
C LYS A 4 10.29 -20.72 8.10
N SER A 5 11.47 -20.51 8.67
CA SER A 5 11.72 -19.42 9.59
C SER A 5 11.30 -18.11 8.91
N SER A 6 10.09 -17.63 9.25
CA SER A 6 9.63 -16.32 8.81
C SER A 6 10.49 -15.29 9.52
N HIS A 7 11.27 -14.53 8.75
CA HIS A 7 12.00 -13.40 9.30
C HIS A 7 11.01 -12.23 9.49
N VAL A 8 11.19 -11.47 10.56
CA VAL A 8 10.32 -10.33 10.88
C VAL A 8 10.70 -9.16 9.99
N VAL A 9 9.71 -8.43 9.48
CA VAL A 9 9.93 -7.12 8.83
C VAL A 9 10.67 -6.21 9.80
N SER A 10 11.67 -5.48 9.32
CA SER A 10 12.42 -4.55 10.17
C SER A 10 11.49 -3.51 10.79
N ASP A 11 11.45 -3.48 12.12
CA ASP A 11 10.67 -2.53 12.89
C ASP A 11 11.44 -1.23 13.12
N VAL A 12 10.76 -0.12 12.97
CA VAL A 12 11.25 1.20 13.33
C VAL A 12 10.46 1.68 14.53
N THR A 13 11.09 1.61 15.71
CA THR A 13 10.49 2.10 16.95
C THR A 13 11.07 3.46 17.31
N GLY A 14 10.24 4.51 17.27
CA GLY A 14 10.57 5.78 17.88
C GLY A 14 10.11 5.85 19.35
N PRO A 15 10.70 6.74 20.19
CA PRO A 15 10.24 6.91 21.56
C PRO A 15 8.80 7.41 21.60
N VAL A 16 7.96 6.70 22.35
CA VAL A 16 6.55 7.07 22.59
C VAL A 16 6.51 8.25 23.54
N ALA A 17 6.20 9.45 23.07
CA ALA A 17 5.86 10.58 23.92
C ALA A 17 4.32 10.70 24.02
N ALA A 18 3.82 10.86 25.25
CA ALA A 18 2.40 10.85 25.61
C ALA A 18 1.64 12.14 25.25
N SER A 19 1.93 12.76 24.14
CA SER A 19 1.16 13.89 23.59
C SER A 19 1.14 13.73 22.08
N ASP A 20 0.12 14.12 21.37
CA ASP A 20 -0.17 14.08 19.91
C ASP A 20 1.00 14.09 18.90
N VAL A 21 2.20 13.91 19.38
CA VAL A 21 3.47 13.86 18.67
C VAL A 21 3.86 12.40 18.47
N THR A 22 3.25 11.79 17.61
CA THR A 22 3.58 10.79 16.60
C THR A 22 5.01 10.32 16.50
N ALA A 23 5.18 9.13 15.96
CA ALA A 23 6.42 8.49 15.55
C ALA A 23 7.48 9.50 15.10
N CYS A 24 8.73 9.29 15.51
CA CYS A 24 9.87 9.97 14.90
C CYS A 24 9.83 9.77 13.40
N LEU A 25 10.27 10.77 12.64
CA LEU A 25 10.51 10.58 11.21
C LEU A 25 11.47 9.40 11.02
N PRO A 26 11.31 8.62 9.96
CA PRO A 26 12.23 7.54 9.61
C PRO A 26 13.67 8.06 9.58
N ASP A 27 14.56 7.35 10.24
CA ASP A 27 15.99 7.63 10.28
C ASP A 27 16.74 6.89 9.15
N GLU A 28 18.04 7.11 9.05
CA GLU A 28 18.88 6.45 8.06
C GLU A 28 18.86 4.91 8.18
N HIS A 29 18.65 4.39 9.40
CA HIS A 29 18.54 2.95 9.62
C HIS A 29 17.27 2.38 9.01
N SER A 30 16.17 3.09 9.15
CA SER A 30 14.87 2.74 8.55
C SER A 30 14.94 2.74 7.04
N VAL A 31 15.58 3.76 6.46
CA VAL A 31 15.78 3.88 5.01
C VAL A 31 16.65 2.74 4.50
N ALA A 32 17.78 2.46 5.17
CA ALA A 32 18.66 1.35 4.80
C ALA A 32 17.97 -0.03 4.92
N ALA A 33 17.07 -0.21 5.90
CA ALA A 33 16.27 -1.43 6.02
C ALA A 33 15.29 -1.57 4.85
N PHE A 34 14.61 -0.49 4.47
CA PHE A 34 13.72 -0.46 3.31
C PHE A 34 14.47 -0.75 2.01
N GLU A 35 15.62 -0.11 1.77
CA GLU A 35 16.45 -0.33 0.58
C GLU A 35 16.93 -1.78 0.46
N ARG A 36 17.24 -2.43 1.59
CA ARG A 36 17.70 -3.82 1.63
C ARG A 36 16.56 -4.81 1.45
N ASP A 37 15.45 -4.60 2.14
CA ASP A 37 14.37 -5.58 2.31
C ASP A 37 13.19 -5.34 1.35
N GLY A 38 13.02 -4.11 0.88
CA GLY A 38 11.87 -3.66 0.06
C GLY A 38 10.64 -3.33 0.87
N VAL A 39 10.70 -3.47 2.19
CA VAL A 39 9.59 -3.20 3.11
C VAL A 39 10.12 -2.84 4.50
N VAL A 40 9.40 -1.96 5.20
CA VAL A 40 9.65 -1.60 6.60
C VAL A 40 8.33 -1.38 7.33
N CYS A 41 8.31 -1.64 8.64
CA CYS A 41 7.18 -1.36 9.51
C CYS A 41 7.49 -0.17 10.43
N LEU A 42 6.72 0.89 10.31
CA LEU A 42 6.78 2.05 11.21
C LEU A 42 5.79 1.82 12.35
N ARG A 43 6.29 1.58 13.55
CA ARG A 43 5.46 1.36 14.74
C ARG A 43 4.90 2.67 15.26
N ASN A 44 3.61 2.66 15.64
CA ASN A 44 2.89 3.84 16.13
C ASN A 44 3.00 5.06 15.19
N ALA A 45 2.92 4.82 13.89
CA ALA A 45 3.02 5.86 12.87
C ALA A 45 1.89 6.90 12.99
N HIS A 46 0.71 6.47 13.42
CA HIS A 46 -0.47 7.31 13.52
C HIS A 46 -1.11 7.23 14.92
N SER A 47 -1.57 8.38 15.43
CA SER A 47 -2.27 8.47 16.70
C SER A 47 -3.71 7.93 16.61
N VAL A 48 -4.29 7.59 17.76
CA VAL A 48 -5.70 7.18 17.87
C VAL A 48 -6.65 8.22 17.27
N ALA A 49 -6.32 9.51 17.36
CA ALA A 49 -7.12 10.58 16.76
C ALA A 49 -7.15 10.47 15.22
N TRP A 50 -6.03 10.18 14.58
CA TRP A 50 -5.98 9.98 13.13
C TRP A 50 -6.66 8.68 12.70
N LEU A 51 -6.57 7.62 13.50
CA LEU A 51 -7.32 6.39 13.25
C LEU A 51 -8.83 6.66 13.31
N ALA A 52 -9.30 7.46 14.26
CA ALA A 52 -10.71 7.85 14.34
C ALA A 52 -11.18 8.65 13.10
N VAL A 53 -10.32 9.48 12.52
CA VAL A 53 -10.62 10.17 11.25
C VAL A 53 -10.77 9.17 10.11
N ILE A 54 -9.88 8.17 10.01
CA ILE A 54 -10.01 7.13 8.97
C ILE A 54 -11.28 6.30 9.19
N GLU A 55 -11.62 5.93 10.43
CA GLU A 55 -12.85 5.19 10.74
C GLU A 55 -14.11 5.97 10.33
N GLN A 56 -14.16 7.29 10.54
CA GLN A 56 -15.24 8.13 10.02
C GLN A 56 -15.32 8.08 8.49
N GLY A 57 -14.18 8.00 7.84
CA GLY A 57 -14.11 7.80 6.38
C GLY A 57 -14.69 6.47 5.95
N ILE A 58 -14.38 5.39 6.67
CA ILE A 58 -14.96 4.06 6.43
C ILE A 58 -16.47 4.09 6.57
N ASP A 59 -16.98 4.65 7.65
CA ASP A 59 -18.43 4.78 7.88
C ASP A 59 -19.11 5.55 6.74
N THR A 60 -18.46 6.64 6.28
CA THR A 60 -18.96 7.45 5.16
C THR A 60 -18.98 6.64 3.86
N ALA A 61 -17.89 5.93 3.54
CA ALA A 61 -17.78 5.11 2.32
C ALA A 61 -18.84 3.99 2.31
N LEU A 62 -18.95 3.25 3.42
CA LEU A 62 -19.93 2.17 3.56
C LEU A 62 -21.39 2.65 3.53
N ALA A 63 -21.66 3.90 3.91
CA ALA A 63 -22.98 4.53 3.79
C ALA A 63 -23.31 5.05 2.38
N GLY A 64 -22.47 4.74 1.37
CA GLY A 64 -22.65 5.16 -0.02
C GLY A 64 -21.95 6.47 -0.38
N GLY A 65 -21.02 6.94 0.45
CA GLY A 65 -20.23 8.15 0.21
C GLY A 65 -19.04 7.93 -0.74
N SER A 66 -18.82 6.71 -1.23
CA SER A 66 -17.83 6.38 -2.26
C SER A 66 -18.49 5.62 -3.38
N GLU A 67 -18.41 6.15 -4.60
CA GLU A 67 -18.94 5.49 -5.80
C GLU A 67 -18.07 4.29 -6.22
N ASP A 68 -16.80 4.26 -5.80
CA ASP A 68 -15.81 3.24 -6.14
C ASP A 68 -15.68 2.16 -5.04
N LEU A 69 -16.68 2.03 -4.16
CA LEU A 69 -16.68 0.98 -3.14
C LEU A 69 -17.21 -0.34 -3.71
N ASP A 70 -16.33 -1.30 -3.83
CA ASP A 70 -16.66 -2.67 -4.20
C ASP A 70 -16.84 -3.56 -2.97
N ILE A 71 -17.83 -4.46 -3.04
CA ILE A 71 -18.09 -5.47 -2.02
C ILE A 71 -18.05 -6.85 -2.69
N VAL A 72 -17.07 -7.65 -2.29
CA VAL A 72 -16.88 -9.01 -2.83
C VAL A 72 -17.30 -10.03 -1.77
N GLU A 73 -18.25 -10.87 -2.15
CA GLU A 73 -18.66 -12.05 -1.39
C GLU A 73 -18.20 -13.30 -2.13
N LYS A 74 -17.41 -14.14 -1.48
CA LYS A 74 -16.93 -15.39 -2.08
C LYS A 74 -17.75 -16.57 -1.54
N ASP A 75 -18.15 -17.47 -2.42
CA ASP A 75 -18.89 -18.67 -2.05
C ASP A 75 -18.18 -19.46 -0.95
N GLY A 76 -18.89 -19.68 0.16
CA GLY A 76 -18.40 -20.39 1.34
C GLY A 76 -17.64 -19.53 2.35
N ASP A 77 -17.45 -18.24 2.12
CA ASP A 77 -17.09 -17.28 3.16
C ASP A 77 -18.35 -16.78 3.89
N SER A 78 -18.22 -16.45 5.17
CA SER A 78 -19.32 -15.88 5.96
C SER A 78 -19.22 -14.35 6.10
N GLY A 79 -18.06 -13.77 5.77
CA GLY A 79 -17.76 -12.36 5.81
C GLY A 79 -17.63 -11.76 4.42
N ARG A 80 -17.61 -10.43 4.36
CA ARG A 80 -17.44 -9.65 3.13
C ARG A 80 -16.03 -9.08 3.05
N PHE A 81 -15.51 -8.98 1.85
CA PHE A 81 -14.34 -8.19 1.54
C PHE A 81 -14.78 -6.92 0.82
N SER A 82 -14.55 -5.76 1.44
CA SER A 82 -14.87 -4.46 0.85
C SER A 82 -13.57 -3.73 0.53
N TYR A 83 -13.50 -3.10 -0.63
CA TYR A 83 -12.37 -2.26 -1.00
C TYR A 83 -12.83 -1.05 -1.82
N SER A 84 -12.07 0.02 -1.77
CA SER A 84 -12.30 1.24 -2.56
C SER A 84 -10.97 1.87 -2.90
N SER A 85 -10.85 2.40 -4.11
CA SER A 85 -9.68 3.16 -4.56
C SER A 85 -10.06 4.60 -4.90
N GLN A 86 -9.13 5.55 -4.69
CA GLN A 86 -9.33 6.98 -4.98
C GLN A 86 -10.51 7.63 -4.26
N ALA A 87 -10.93 7.06 -3.12
CA ALA A 87 -12.06 7.55 -2.34
C ALA A 87 -11.79 8.93 -1.70
N TRP A 88 -10.54 9.37 -1.59
CA TRP A 88 -10.16 10.66 -0.99
C TRP A 88 -10.83 11.87 -1.64
N GLN A 89 -11.22 11.77 -2.91
CA GLN A 89 -11.88 12.85 -3.63
C GLN A 89 -13.35 13.02 -3.19
N GLN A 90 -13.99 11.93 -2.76
CA GLN A 90 -15.40 11.85 -2.38
C GLN A 90 -15.59 11.82 -0.87
N VAL A 91 -14.64 11.23 -0.13
CA VAL A 91 -14.72 10.99 1.31
C VAL A 91 -13.84 11.99 2.06
N ALA A 92 -14.45 13.04 2.60
CA ALA A 92 -13.73 14.14 3.26
C ALA A 92 -12.77 13.70 4.39
N PRO A 93 -13.10 12.73 5.28
CA PRO A 93 -12.15 12.25 6.28
C PRO A 93 -10.89 11.61 5.69
N PHE A 94 -10.97 10.86 4.58
CA PHE A 94 -9.79 10.32 3.91
C PHE A 94 -8.90 11.43 3.36
N ARG A 95 -9.53 12.44 2.73
CA ARG A 95 -8.82 13.65 2.29
C ARG A 95 -8.13 14.33 3.48
N GLN A 96 -8.82 14.50 4.61
CA GLN A 96 -8.26 15.11 5.81
C GLN A 96 -7.04 14.34 6.30
N PHE A 97 -7.12 13.01 6.41
CA PHE A 97 -5.98 12.18 6.81
C PHE A 97 -4.79 12.36 5.88
N ILE A 98 -4.99 12.28 4.56
CA ILE A 98 -3.90 12.35 3.56
C ILE A 98 -3.19 13.73 3.60
N PHE A 99 -3.95 14.82 3.71
CA PHE A 99 -3.40 16.16 3.56
C PHE A 99 -2.94 16.80 4.87
N GLU A 100 -3.53 16.43 6.01
CA GLU A 100 -3.31 17.08 7.30
C GLU A 100 -2.50 16.23 8.28
N SER A 101 -2.49 14.88 8.13
CA SER A 101 -1.65 14.02 8.95
C SER A 101 -0.17 14.08 8.53
N ARG A 102 0.67 13.33 9.24
CA ARG A 102 2.09 13.19 8.89
C ARG A 102 2.39 12.07 7.89
N VAL A 103 1.37 11.45 7.30
CA VAL A 103 1.58 10.31 6.39
C VAL A 103 2.56 10.64 5.26
N ALA A 104 2.47 11.83 4.68
CA ALA A 104 3.40 12.28 3.63
C ALA A 104 4.83 12.44 4.16
N ASP A 105 5.01 13.02 5.36
CA ASP A 105 6.33 13.23 5.97
C ASP A 105 6.97 11.90 6.41
N LEU A 106 6.17 10.92 6.83
CA LEU A 106 6.62 9.58 7.19
C LEU A 106 6.99 8.75 5.94
N SER A 107 6.37 9.02 4.82
CA SER A 107 6.55 8.27 3.57
C SER A 107 7.76 8.76 2.76
N TRP A 108 7.97 10.08 2.71
CA TRP A 108 8.94 10.69 1.80
C TRP A 108 10.39 10.22 1.96
N PRO A 109 10.91 9.93 3.17
CA PRO A 109 12.27 9.43 3.33
C PRO A 109 12.58 8.13 2.56
N PHE A 110 11.57 7.36 2.17
CA PHE A 110 11.72 6.11 1.42
C PHE A 110 11.72 6.30 -0.11
N LEU A 111 11.59 7.54 -0.59
CA LEU A 111 11.75 7.90 -1.99
C LEU A 111 12.96 8.81 -2.20
N ASP A 112 13.90 8.40 -3.05
CA ASP A 112 14.96 9.30 -3.50
C ASP A 112 14.42 10.23 -4.60
N SER A 113 13.54 11.13 -4.19
CA SER A 113 12.79 12.01 -5.08
C SER A 113 12.79 13.45 -4.61
N LYS A 114 12.67 14.39 -5.56
CA LYS A 114 12.50 15.83 -5.27
C LYS A 114 11.08 16.21 -4.96
N SER A 115 10.12 15.35 -5.24
CA SER A 115 8.70 15.56 -4.98
C SER A 115 8.04 14.30 -4.43
N LEU A 116 6.94 14.50 -3.70
CA LEU A 116 6.05 13.43 -3.26
C LEU A 116 4.65 13.77 -3.75
N THR A 117 4.14 12.97 -4.65
CA THR A 117 2.84 13.14 -5.28
C THR A 117 1.91 12.02 -4.86
N LEU A 118 0.71 12.35 -4.42
CA LEU A 118 -0.33 11.36 -4.14
C LEU A 118 -0.72 10.66 -5.43
N TYR A 119 -0.58 9.34 -5.45
CA TYR A 119 -0.99 8.53 -6.58
C TYR A 119 -2.45 8.06 -6.43
N TYR A 120 -2.74 7.36 -5.34
CA TYR A 120 -4.11 7.02 -4.93
C TYR A 120 -4.14 6.55 -3.47
N ASP A 121 -5.34 6.55 -2.89
CA ASP A 121 -5.63 5.86 -1.64
C ASP A 121 -6.33 4.53 -1.91
N PHE A 122 -6.21 3.59 -0.97
CA PHE A 122 -6.86 2.31 -1.08
C PHE A 122 -7.37 1.83 0.28
N LEU A 123 -8.68 1.68 0.40
CA LEU A 123 -9.34 1.10 1.55
C LEU A 123 -9.49 -0.40 1.37
N LEU A 124 -9.17 -1.19 2.40
CA LEU A 124 -9.34 -2.64 2.42
C LEU A 124 -9.97 -3.07 3.74
N ILE A 125 -11.10 -3.77 3.66
CA ILE A 125 -11.80 -4.29 4.85
C ILE A 125 -12.12 -5.76 4.62
N LYS A 126 -11.43 -6.65 5.34
CA LYS A 126 -11.73 -8.08 5.38
C LYS A 126 -12.47 -8.40 6.67
N GLU A 127 -13.77 -8.64 6.57
CA GLU A 127 -14.59 -9.05 7.71
C GLU A 127 -14.17 -10.44 8.23
N PRO A 128 -14.51 -10.82 9.49
CA PRO A 128 -14.31 -12.17 9.97
C PRO A 128 -14.92 -13.21 9.03
N GLY A 129 -14.21 -14.31 8.80
CA GLY A 129 -14.71 -15.39 7.95
C GLY A 129 -14.52 -15.18 6.45
N THR A 130 -13.62 -14.27 6.05
CA THR A 130 -13.21 -14.10 4.64
C THR A 130 -11.94 -14.92 4.32
N ALA A 131 -11.94 -16.20 4.67
CA ALA A 131 -10.80 -17.09 4.51
C ALA A 131 -10.35 -17.24 3.04
N ARG A 132 -11.30 -17.17 2.10
CA ARG A 132 -11.05 -17.31 0.65
C ARG A 132 -10.67 -16.01 -0.03
N ALA A 133 -10.78 -14.87 0.65
CA ALA A 133 -10.33 -13.57 0.16
C ALA A 133 -8.81 -13.40 0.35
N ALA A 134 -8.02 -14.45 0.08
CA ALA A 134 -6.57 -14.35 0.05
C ALA A 134 -6.12 -13.52 -1.16
N THR A 135 -5.04 -12.76 -0.95
CA THR A 135 -4.37 -12.00 -2.01
C THR A 135 -3.15 -12.82 -2.46
N PRO A 136 -3.07 -13.26 -3.72
CA PRO A 136 -1.93 -14.03 -4.22
C PRO A 136 -0.64 -13.19 -4.22
N TRP A 137 0.51 -13.86 -4.43
CA TRP A 137 1.78 -13.16 -4.62
C TRP A 137 1.73 -12.26 -5.86
N HIS A 138 2.02 -10.98 -5.68
CA HIS A 138 2.00 -9.97 -6.74
C HIS A 138 2.93 -8.80 -6.42
N GLN A 139 3.17 -7.99 -7.43
CA GLN A 139 3.78 -6.67 -7.32
C GLN A 139 2.70 -5.64 -7.63
N ASP A 140 2.56 -4.59 -6.83
CA ASP A 140 1.60 -3.51 -7.11
C ASP A 140 1.92 -2.79 -8.41
N HIS A 141 3.21 -2.64 -8.73
CA HIS A 141 3.67 -2.00 -9.97
C HIS A 141 3.12 -2.68 -11.23
N ALA A 142 2.76 -3.96 -11.15
CA ALA A 142 2.18 -4.69 -12.26
C ALA A 142 0.79 -4.15 -12.70
N TYR A 143 0.10 -3.45 -11.80
CA TYR A 143 -1.24 -2.87 -12.04
C TYR A 143 -1.19 -1.38 -12.37
N TYR A 144 -0.01 -0.77 -12.34
CA TYR A 144 0.13 0.67 -12.55
C TYR A 144 0.52 0.98 -14.00
N PRO A 145 -0.17 1.90 -14.68
CA PRO A 145 0.26 2.43 -15.97
C PRO A 145 1.41 3.42 -15.76
N LEU A 146 2.52 2.95 -15.19
CA LEU A 146 3.69 3.75 -14.85
C LEU A 146 4.97 3.10 -15.35
N ARG A 147 5.95 3.95 -15.68
CA ARG A 147 7.37 3.61 -15.81
C ARG A 147 8.15 4.30 -14.69
N GLY A 148 9.27 3.72 -14.33
CA GLY A 148 10.12 4.21 -13.24
C GLY A 148 9.89 3.44 -11.95
N SER A 149 10.73 3.70 -10.95
CA SER A 149 10.73 2.94 -9.70
C SER A 149 10.33 3.74 -8.46
N ASP A 150 10.05 5.03 -8.64
CA ASP A 150 9.74 5.92 -7.50
C ASP A 150 8.25 5.81 -7.13
N VAL A 151 7.85 4.62 -6.71
CA VAL A 151 6.47 4.35 -6.28
C VAL A 151 6.50 3.51 -5.01
N ILE A 152 5.89 4.01 -3.95
CA ILE A 152 5.77 3.33 -2.66
C ILE A 152 4.32 3.26 -2.20
N ASN A 153 4.03 2.22 -1.45
CA ASN A 153 2.74 2.00 -0.82
C ASN A 153 2.90 2.12 0.71
N CYS A 154 1.99 2.86 1.35
CA CYS A 154 1.97 3.08 2.77
C CYS A 154 0.65 2.60 3.34
N TRP A 155 0.67 1.50 4.08
CA TRP A 155 -0.50 0.76 4.53
C TRP A 155 -0.65 0.82 6.04
N THR A 156 -1.64 1.57 6.53
CA THR A 156 -1.91 1.79 7.95
C THR A 156 -2.89 0.75 8.46
N ALA A 157 -2.51 0.00 9.48
CA ALA A 157 -3.39 -0.93 10.17
C ALA A 157 -4.41 -0.17 11.04
N LEU A 158 -5.69 -0.52 10.92
CA LEU A 158 -6.79 0.05 11.73
C LEU A 158 -7.22 -0.91 12.83
N ASP A 159 -7.02 -2.20 12.63
CA ASP A 159 -7.30 -3.26 13.58
C ASP A 159 -6.01 -4.00 13.98
N PRO A 160 -5.97 -4.72 15.10
CA PRO A 160 -4.87 -5.63 15.40
C PRO A 160 -4.75 -6.73 14.32
N ILE A 161 -3.56 -6.90 13.78
CA ILE A 161 -3.27 -7.88 12.72
C ILE A 161 -2.28 -8.90 13.27
N PRO A 162 -2.75 -10.10 13.65
CA PRO A 162 -1.86 -11.15 14.09
C PRO A 162 -1.04 -11.71 12.91
N LEU A 163 0.11 -12.29 13.21
CA LEU A 163 1.06 -12.79 12.21
C LEU A 163 0.43 -13.77 11.21
N GLU A 164 -0.57 -14.54 11.64
CA GLU A 164 -1.27 -15.53 10.81
C GLU A 164 -2.08 -14.89 9.67
N THR A 165 -2.49 -13.63 9.84
CA THR A 165 -3.26 -12.88 8.83
C THR A 165 -2.51 -11.68 8.29
N ALA A 166 -1.24 -11.50 8.68
CA ALA A 166 -0.38 -10.40 8.25
C ALA A 166 0.00 -10.51 6.76
N LEU A 167 0.39 -9.38 6.20
CA LEU A 167 1.01 -9.36 4.87
C LEU A 167 2.36 -10.07 4.92
N ARG A 168 2.68 -10.76 3.83
CA ARG A 168 3.93 -11.47 3.61
C ARG A 168 4.68 -10.81 2.45
N PHE A 169 5.98 -10.61 2.60
CA PHE A 169 6.82 -9.96 1.61
C PHE A 169 8.00 -10.86 1.25
N TRP A 170 8.33 -10.93 -0.04
CA TRP A 170 9.57 -11.57 -0.46
C TRP A 170 10.70 -10.56 -0.37
N ARG A 171 11.57 -10.75 0.62
CA ARG A 171 12.69 -9.88 0.93
C ARG A 171 13.57 -9.59 -0.28
N GLY A 172 13.81 -8.31 -0.54
CA GLY A 172 14.72 -7.87 -1.59
C GLY A 172 14.23 -8.10 -3.02
N SER A 173 13.00 -8.59 -3.23
CA SER A 173 12.47 -8.86 -4.56
C SER A 173 12.34 -7.61 -5.44
N HIS A 174 12.14 -6.44 -4.85
CA HIS A 174 12.12 -5.14 -5.54
C HIS A 174 13.44 -4.81 -6.26
N ALA A 175 14.58 -5.29 -5.75
CA ALA A 175 15.89 -5.00 -6.31
C ALA A 175 16.10 -5.63 -7.71
N GLN A 176 15.29 -6.62 -8.09
CA GLN A 176 15.35 -7.25 -9.40
C GLN A 176 14.92 -6.27 -10.51
N LYS A 177 14.12 -5.24 -10.20
CA LYS A 177 13.55 -4.26 -11.13
C LYS A 177 12.83 -4.89 -12.34
N VAL A 178 12.33 -6.12 -12.18
CA VAL A 178 11.53 -6.84 -13.18
C VAL A 178 10.06 -6.65 -12.81
N ILE A 179 9.23 -6.27 -13.77
CA ILE A 179 7.79 -6.21 -13.63
C ILE A 179 7.23 -7.50 -14.20
N TYR A 180 6.54 -8.25 -13.37
CA TYR A 180 5.90 -9.51 -13.75
C TYR A 180 4.44 -9.26 -14.17
N GLN A 181 3.82 -10.28 -14.77
CA GLN A 181 2.39 -10.24 -15.08
C GLN A 181 1.58 -10.05 -13.79
N ALA A 182 0.52 -9.23 -13.88
CA ALA A 182 -0.39 -9.00 -12.77
C ALA A 182 -1.11 -10.30 -12.39
N ALA A 183 -1.21 -10.57 -11.11
CA ALA A 183 -2.02 -11.67 -10.58
C ALA A 183 -3.50 -11.28 -10.60
N GLU A 184 -4.36 -12.27 -10.77
CA GLU A 184 -5.80 -12.08 -10.73
C GLU A 184 -6.33 -12.27 -9.30
N PHE A 185 -7.13 -11.31 -8.80
CA PHE A 185 -7.67 -11.34 -7.44
C PHE A 185 -9.13 -11.80 -7.38
N SER A 186 -9.94 -11.43 -8.36
CA SER A 186 -11.40 -11.61 -8.33
C SER A 186 -11.92 -12.75 -9.18
N GLY A 187 -11.15 -13.23 -10.13
CA GLY A 187 -11.63 -14.14 -11.19
C GLY A 187 -12.33 -13.42 -12.35
N GLU A 188 -12.41 -12.09 -12.30
CA GLU A 188 -13.15 -11.30 -13.30
C GLU A 188 -12.25 -10.61 -14.34
N SER A 189 -10.96 -10.45 -14.04
CA SER A 189 -10.01 -9.73 -14.89
C SER A 189 -8.73 -10.53 -15.08
N ASP A 190 -8.58 -11.18 -16.21
CA ASP A 190 -7.31 -11.84 -16.57
C ASP A 190 -6.39 -10.86 -17.31
N TYR A 191 -5.52 -10.17 -16.57
CA TYR A 191 -4.53 -9.23 -17.13
C TYR A 191 -3.40 -9.93 -17.89
N ARG A 192 -3.21 -11.25 -17.72
CA ARG A 192 -2.09 -11.98 -18.32
C ARG A 192 -2.12 -11.96 -19.83
N HIS A 193 -3.29 -12.06 -20.43
CA HIS A 193 -3.42 -11.98 -21.89
C HIS A 193 -3.15 -10.57 -22.45
N LEU A 194 -3.20 -9.53 -21.60
CA LEU A 194 -2.92 -8.14 -21.94
C LEU A 194 -1.48 -7.72 -21.62
N GLN A 195 -0.72 -8.56 -20.89
CA GLN A 195 0.64 -8.30 -20.45
C GLN A 195 1.61 -9.40 -20.93
N THR A 196 1.46 -9.79 -22.18
CA THR A 196 2.24 -10.90 -22.78
C THR A 196 3.72 -10.62 -22.94
N ASP A 197 4.13 -9.37 -22.82
CA ASP A 197 5.52 -8.89 -22.80
C ASP A 197 6.21 -9.05 -21.44
N ARG A 198 5.45 -9.38 -20.38
CA ARG A 198 5.96 -9.56 -19.03
C ARG A 198 6.09 -11.04 -18.69
N PRO A 199 7.13 -11.44 -17.92
CA PRO A 199 7.26 -12.81 -17.44
C PRO A 199 6.14 -13.16 -16.45
N PRO A 200 5.72 -14.44 -16.35
CA PRO A 200 4.80 -14.88 -15.31
C PRO A 200 5.43 -14.74 -13.93
N PRO A 201 4.63 -14.51 -12.87
CA PRO A 201 5.14 -14.45 -11.50
C PRO A 201 5.86 -15.75 -11.12
N PRO A 202 6.93 -15.69 -10.32
CA PRO A 202 7.60 -16.89 -9.82
C PRO A 202 6.76 -17.63 -8.78
N GLU A 203 7.02 -18.94 -8.63
CA GLU A 203 6.36 -19.79 -7.63
C GLU A 203 7.01 -19.61 -6.25
N ILE A 204 6.76 -18.46 -5.61
CA ILE A 204 7.45 -18.02 -4.39
C ILE A 204 7.25 -18.97 -3.21
N ASP A 205 6.04 -19.54 -3.05
CA ASP A 205 5.74 -20.45 -1.92
C ASP A 205 6.57 -21.76 -1.96
N THR A 206 7.06 -22.14 -3.14
CA THR A 206 7.88 -23.35 -3.32
C THR A 206 9.36 -23.06 -3.53
N ASP A 207 9.75 -21.81 -3.69
CA ASP A 207 11.15 -21.42 -3.84
C ASP A 207 11.90 -21.52 -2.50
N PRO A 208 12.89 -22.43 -2.36
CA PRO A 208 13.64 -22.59 -1.13
C PRO A 208 14.55 -21.40 -0.81
N THR A 209 14.81 -20.52 -1.78
CA THR A 209 15.67 -19.34 -1.62
C THR A 209 14.86 -18.08 -1.28
N ALA A 210 13.54 -18.12 -1.40
CA ALA A 210 12.69 -16.98 -1.05
C ALA A 210 12.66 -16.76 0.48
N GLU A 211 13.23 -15.67 0.92
CA GLU A 211 13.16 -15.24 2.32
C GLU A 211 11.88 -14.41 2.53
N ILE A 212 10.96 -14.95 3.32
CA ILE A 212 9.65 -14.32 3.54
C ILE A 212 9.66 -13.56 4.85
N LEU A 213 9.36 -12.27 4.75
CA LEU A 213 9.18 -11.36 5.88
C LEU A 213 7.68 -11.21 6.19
N ALA A 214 7.34 -11.16 7.47
CA ALA A 214 6.01 -10.79 7.95
C ALA A 214 6.14 -10.19 9.37
N THR A 215 5.17 -9.41 9.80
CA THR A 215 5.10 -8.91 11.17
C THR A 215 3.65 -8.74 11.60
N ASP A 216 3.37 -8.98 12.89
CA ASP A 216 2.13 -8.56 13.50
C ASP A 216 2.06 -7.03 13.55
N MET A 217 0.85 -6.47 13.62
CA MET A 217 0.65 -5.01 13.67
C MET A 217 -0.40 -4.64 14.70
N ASN A 218 -0.18 -3.51 15.35
CA ASN A 218 -1.18 -2.84 16.16
C ASN A 218 -1.87 -1.72 15.34
N PRO A 219 -3.07 -1.30 15.71
CA PRO A 219 -3.69 -0.13 15.11
C PRO A 219 -2.75 1.09 15.18
N GLY A 220 -2.56 1.75 14.05
CA GLY A 220 -1.65 2.88 13.90
C GLY A 220 -0.24 2.53 13.45
N ASP A 221 0.14 1.26 13.40
CA ASP A 221 1.35 0.83 12.71
C ASP A 221 1.18 1.00 11.19
N MET A 222 2.26 1.32 10.48
CA MET A 222 2.25 1.52 9.04
C MET A 222 3.36 0.73 8.35
N LEU A 223 2.99 -0.13 7.42
CA LEU A 223 3.94 -0.73 6.48
C LEU A 223 4.23 0.24 5.34
N VAL A 224 5.49 0.32 4.94
CA VAL A 224 5.93 1.01 3.72
C VAL A 224 6.70 0.03 2.86
N TRP A 225 6.32 -0.12 1.58
CA TRP A 225 7.03 -1.00 0.65
C TRP A 225 7.17 -0.40 -0.75
N ASP A 226 8.24 -0.79 -1.44
CA ASP A 226 8.44 -0.49 -2.86
C ASP A 226 7.41 -1.25 -3.70
N SER A 227 6.77 -0.60 -4.66
CA SER A 227 5.72 -1.19 -5.49
C SER A 227 6.18 -2.43 -6.30
N HIS A 228 7.49 -2.64 -6.45
CA HIS A 228 8.07 -3.85 -7.06
C HIS A 228 8.27 -4.99 -6.05
N THR A 229 8.05 -4.78 -4.76
CA THR A 229 8.19 -5.85 -3.77
C THR A 229 7.04 -6.84 -3.91
N PHE A 230 7.38 -8.11 -4.16
CA PHE A 230 6.39 -9.17 -4.12
C PHE A 230 5.81 -9.31 -2.72
N HIS A 231 4.49 -9.27 -2.67
CA HIS A 231 3.77 -9.47 -1.42
C HIS A 231 2.48 -10.25 -1.61
N SER A 232 1.95 -10.78 -0.52
CA SER A 232 0.71 -11.53 -0.49
C SER A 232 0.02 -11.35 0.86
N ALA A 233 -1.25 -11.69 0.94
CA ALA A 233 -1.97 -11.69 2.19
C ALA A 233 -2.90 -12.92 2.28
N PRO A 234 -2.92 -13.64 3.41
CA PRO A 234 -3.94 -14.66 3.65
C PRO A 234 -5.33 -14.03 3.75
N GLY A 235 -6.35 -14.83 3.62
CA GLY A 235 -7.71 -14.44 3.99
C GLY A 235 -7.81 -14.16 5.50
N ASN A 236 -8.88 -13.51 5.93
CA ASN A 236 -9.11 -13.25 7.34
C ASN A 236 -9.81 -14.43 7.99
N THR A 237 -9.03 -15.27 8.67
CA THR A 237 -9.51 -16.41 9.45
C THR A 237 -9.71 -16.07 10.93
N SER A 238 -9.40 -14.84 11.34
CA SER A 238 -9.59 -14.38 12.72
C SER A 238 -11.06 -14.09 13.01
N SER A 239 -11.38 -13.91 14.29
CA SER A 239 -12.71 -13.48 14.74
C SER A 239 -12.93 -11.97 14.65
N ASN A 240 -11.92 -11.21 14.27
CA ASN A 240 -11.95 -9.76 14.22
C ASN A 240 -11.91 -9.26 12.77
N ARG A 241 -12.43 -8.06 12.54
CA ARG A 241 -12.23 -7.33 11.30
C ARG A 241 -10.72 -7.11 11.08
N ARG A 242 -10.30 -7.08 9.82
CA ARG A 242 -8.98 -6.64 9.40
C ARG A 242 -9.12 -5.52 8.38
N ALA A 243 -9.09 -4.30 8.87
CA ALA A 243 -9.18 -3.09 8.05
C ALA A 243 -7.83 -2.38 7.98
N ALA A 244 -7.58 -1.77 6.84
CA ALA A 244 -6.43 -0.94 6.60
C ALA A 244 -6.73 0.15 5.57
N PHE A 245 -6.01 1.26 5.70
CA PHE A 245 -6.06 2.36 4.76
C PHE A 245 -4.66 2.63 4.20
N SER A 246 -4.53 2.52 2.89
CA SER A 246 -3.28 2.72 2.17
C SER A 246 -3.27 4.08 1.50
N VAL A 247 -2.11 4.75 1.54
CA VAL A 247 -1.84 5.96 0.76
C VAL A 247 -0.60 5.69 -0.08
N ASN A 248 -0.74 5.78 -1.40
CA ASN A 248 0.30 5.38 -2.34
C ASN A 248 0.87 6.62 -3.02
N TRP A 249 2.19 6.66 -3.15
CA TRP A 249 2.93 7.84 -3.56
C TRP A 249 3.80 7.56 -4.77
N THR A 250 3.93 8.60 -5.63
CA THR A 250 4.94 8.62 -6.68
C THR A 250 5.94 9.74 -6.42
N GLY A 251 7.19 9.49 -6.82
CA GLY A 251 8.23 10.50 -6.94
C GLY A 251 8.35 11.06 -8.36
N ASP A 252 9.31 11.96 -8.57
CA ASP A 252 9.57 12.58 -9.87
C ASP A 252 10.23 11.64 -10.90
N GLY A 253 10.69 10.45 -10.47
CA GLY A 253 11.15 9.38 -11.36
C GLY A 253 10.04 8.50 -11.95
N ALA A 254 8.78 8.65 -11.50
CA ALA A 254 7.64 7.93 -12.03
C ALA A 254 6.92 8.76 -13.10
N VAL A 255 6.71 8.17 -14.28
CA VAL A 255 6.00 8.81 -15.39
C VAL A 255 4.88 7.91 -15.90
N PHE A 256 3.84 8.53 -16.45
CA PHE A 256 2.75 7.79 -17.06
C PHE A 256 3.24 6.92 -18.22
N HIS A 257 2.77 5.69 -18.26
CA HIS A 257 2.95 4.76 -19.36
C HIS A 257 1.59 4.37 -19.92
N ASP A 258 1.33 4.81 -21.14
CA ASP A 258 0.05 4.53 -21.82
C ASP A 258 -0.08 3.03 -22.12
N MET A 259 -0.72 2.34 -21.21
CA MET A 259 -1.04 0.92 -21.31
C MET A 259 -2.56 0.75 -21.34
N PRO A 260 -3.17 0.50 -22.50
CA PRO A 260 -4.64 0.39 -22.61
C PRO A 260 -5.26 -0.64 -21.66
N SER A 261 -4.50 -1.68 -21.31
CA SER A 261 -4.91 -2.74 -20.37
C SER A 261 -5.02 -2.30 -18.91
N LEU A 262 -4.38 -1.18 -18.53
CA LEU A 262 -4.32 -0.69 -17.15
C LEU A 262 -5.02 0.67 -16.97
N GLY A 263 -5.75 1.12 -17.97
CA GLY A 263 -6.41 2.41 -17.95
C GLY A 263 -5.58 3.54 -18.53
N THR A 264 -6.16 4.72 -18.56
CA THR A 264 -5.56 5.91 -19.14
C THR A 264 -5.84 7.13 -18.26
N TYR A 265 -4.93 8.08 -18.27
CA TYR A 265 -5.08 9.38 -17.62
C TYR A 265 -5.17 10.52 -18.64
N ARG A 266 -5.55 10.21 -19.88
CA ARG A 266 -5.67 11.20 -20.96
C ARG A 266 -6.72 12.25 -20.68
N ASP A 267 -7.80 11.89 -20.01
CA ASP A 267 -8.85 12.83 -19.59
C ASP A 267 -8.37 13.81 -18.51
N ASP A 268 -7.33 13.41 -17.76
CA ASP A 268 -6.63 14.28 -16.82
C ASP A 268 -5.53 15.12 -17.51
N GLY A 269 -5.41 15.04 -18.84
CA GLY A 269 -4.39 15.75 -19.62
C GLY A 269 -3.00 15.11 -19.53
N ILE A 270 -2.87 13.90 -18.99
CA ILE A 270 -1.60 13.19 -18.82
C ILE A 270 -1.40 12.22 -20.00
N HIS A 271 -0.29 12.39 -20.71
CA HIS A 271 0.09 11.58 -21.86
C HIS A 271 1.36 10.76 -21.59
N ASP A 272 1.62 9.74 -22.40
CA ASP A 272 2.78 8.84 -22.25
C ASP A 272 4.09 9.61 -22.05
N GLY A 273 4.83 9.23 -21.00
CA GLY A 273 6.08 9.88 -20.61
C GLY A 273 5.95 11.16 -19.77
N MET A 274 4.74 11.66 -19.54
CA MET A 274 4.54 12.82 -18.65
C MET A 274 4.60 12.42 -17.17
N PRO A 275 5.07 13.32 -16.29
CA PRO A 275 4.97 13.13 -14.84
C PRO A 275 3.51 12.94 -14.40
N ILE A 276 3.31 12.14 -13.36
CA ILE A 276 2.03 12.02 -12.67
C ILE A 276 1.86 13.26 -11.80
N ALA A 277 0.99 14.17 -12.21
CA ALA A 277 0.69 15.41 -11.49
C ALA A 277 -0.66 16.01 -11.94
N GLY A 278 -1.27 16.83 -11.11
CA GLY A 278 -2.53 17.51 -11.41
C GLY A 278 -3.53 17.41 -10.26
N ASP A 279 -4.77 17.79 -10.51
CA ASP A 279 -5.81 17.81 -9.47
C ASP A 279 -6.11 16.40 -8.92
N ARG A 280 -6.04 15.40 -9.79
CA ARG A 280 -6.19 14.00 -9.41
C ARG A 280 -4.96 13.45 -8.67
N PHE A 281 -3.78 13.98 -8.95
CA PHE A 281 -2.49 13.56 -8.44
C PHE A 281 -1.74 14.75 -7.81
N PRO A 282 -2.21 15.27 -6.66
CA PRO A 282 -1.62 16.44 -6.05
C PRO A 282 -0.24 16.17 -5.47
N THR A 283 0.71 17.05 -5.72
CA THR A 283 2.04 17.02 -5.11
C THR A 283 1.98 17.64 -3.72
N LEU A 284 2.25 16.85 -2.68
CA LEU A 284 2.16 17.29 -1.29
C LEU A 284 3.48 17.82 -0.75
N ARG A 285 4.60 17.37 -1.27
CA ARG A 285 5.94 17.78 -0.81
C ARG A 285 6.85 18.03 -2.00
N THR A 286 7.71 19.06 -1.87
CA THR A 286 8.84 19.32 -2.78
C THR A 286 10.07 19.70 -1.94
N ARG A 287 11.30 19.45 -2.43
CA ARG A 287 12.53 19.83 -1.71
C ARG A 287 12.61 21.33 -1.44
N GLU A 288 12.04 22.18 -2.30
CA GLU A 288 11.94 23.61 -2.07
C GLU A 288 11.00 23.97 -0.90
N SER A 289 9.94 23.18 -0.68
CA SER A 289 9.02 23.40 0.45
C SER A 289 9.59 22.93 1.79
N ALA A 290 10.51 21.96 1.79
CA ALA A 290 11.15 21.47 3.00
C ALA A 290 12.11 22.51 3.61
N LEU A 291 12.80 23.31 2.80
CA LEU A 291 13.71 24.37 3.24
C LEU A 291 13.00 25.58 3.89
N ARG A 292 11.68 25.74 3.72
CA ARG A 292 10.91 26.86 4.31
C ARG A 292 10.30 26.54 5.68
N ARG A 293 10.42 25.32 6.18
CA ARG A 293 9.87 24.88 7.47
C ARG A 293 10.93 24.61 8.55
N GLY A 294 12.20 24.94 8.27
CA GLY A 294 13.33 24.86 9.22
C GLY A 294 13.53 26.12 10.05
#